data_92ba413e49839e8b571096ef7912855b
#
_entry.id   92ba413e49839e8b571096ef7912855b
#
_cell.length_a   1.000
_cell.length_b   1.000
_cell.length_c   1.000
_cell.angle_alpha   90.00
_cell.angle_beta   90.00
_cell.angle_gamma   90.00
#
_symmetry.space_group_name_H-M   'P 1'
#
loop_
_entity.id
_entity.type
_entity.pdbx_description
1 polymer ?
#
loop_
_entity_poly.entity_id
_entity_poly.type
_entity_poly.pdbx_seq_one_letter_code
_entity_poly.pdbx_strand_id
1 'polypeptide(L)'
;MSTATLLTTLLRHKAWADEELIAGLSEAGFVASSDEIDTALRLLHHAHVVDRIFVAHLQRVGHGYAATEADEAPPREALFEAVRQTDRWLVDHAAGLVESEPDEPIPFHFTDGTGGTMSRAEMLAHLVAHGGYHRGEIGRILTQLTGSSPRDTLTGYLHEVEPSRRVHAA
;
A
#
# COMPACT_ATOMS: atom_id res chain seq x y z
N MET A 1 -20.53 -5.03 -10.61
CA MET A 1 -19.33 -5.26 -9.78
C MET A 1 -19.67 -4.79 -8.37
N SER A 2 -19.52 -5.65 -7.35
CA SER A 2 -19.80 -5.28 -5.95
C SER A 2 -18.67 -4.41 -5.39
N THR A 3 -18.94 -3.71 -4.26
CA THR A 3 -17.91 -2.95 -3.53
C THR A 3 -16.74 -3.84 -3.12
N ALA A 4 -17.02 -5.04 -2.58
CA ALA A 4 -15.98 -6.01 -2.22
C ALA A 4 -15.10 -6.41 -3.43
N THR A 5 -15.70 -6.66 -4.59
CA THR A 5 -14.98 -6.97 -5.83
C THR A 5 -14.07 -5.81 -6.25
N LEU A 6 -14.57 -4.58 -6.18
CA LEU A 6 -13.77 -3.40 -6.52
C LEU A 6 -12.60 -3.22 -5.56
N LEU A 7 -12.86 -3.30 -4.25
CA LEU A 7 -11.82 -3.19 -3.23
C LEU A 7 -10.75 -4.27 -3.36
N THR A 8 -11.15 -5.51 -3.61
CA THR A 8 -10.21 -6.61 -3.87
C THR A 8 -9.31 -6.31 -5.09
N THR A 9 -9.90 -5.78 -6.17
CA THR A 9 -9.13 -5.41 -7.37
C THR A 9 -8.13 -4.28 -7.07
N LEU A 10 -8.56 -3.26 -6.33
CA LEU A 10 -7.71 -2.12 -5.98
C LEU A 10 -6.56 -2.52 -5.02
N LEU A 11 -6.83 -3.41 -4.06
CA LEU A 11 -5.80 -3.91 -3.15
C LEU A 11 -4.82 -4.87 -3.83
N ARG A 12 -5.28 -5.66 -4.81
CA ARG A 12 -4.38 -6.45 -5.67
C ARG A 12 -3.48 -5.55 -6.52
N HIS A 13 -4.03 -4.45 -7.05
CA HIS A 13 -3.22 -3.43 -7.74
C HIS A 13 -2.20 -2.81 -6.79
N LYS A 14 -2.62 -2.42 -5.55
CA LYS A 14 -1.69 -1.91 -4.53
C LYS A 14 -0.54 -2.89 -4.28
N ALA A 15 -0.83 -4.16 -4.03
CA ALA A 15 0.17 -5.20 -3.78
C ALA A 15 1.13 -5.37 -4.97
N TRP A 16 0.62 -5.36 -6.21
CA TRP A 16 1.43 -5.41 -7.41
C TRP A 16 2.33 -4.18 -7.56
N ALA A 17 1.82 -2.98 -7.30
CA ALA A 17 2.58 -1.75 -7.38
C ALA A 17 3.66 -1.64 -6.28
N ASP A 18 3.38 -2.18 -5.09
CA ASP A 18 4.36 -2.26 -3.99
C ASP A 18 5.50 -3.24 -4.35
N GLU A 19 5.23 -4.35 -5.05
CA GLU A 19 6.29 -5.24 -5.58
C GLU A 19 7.16 -4.56 -6.64
N GLU A 20 6.58 -3.79 -7.55
CA GLU A 20 7.33 -3.00 -8.54
C GLU A 20 8.23 -1.95 -7.84
N LEU A 21 7.70 -1.31 -6.80
CA LEU A 21 8.44 -0.34 -6.00
C LEU A 21 9.60 -1.01 -5.24
N ILE A 22 9.36 -2.16 -4.60
CA ILE A 22 10.35 -2.95 -3.87
C ILE A 22 11.47 -3.42 -4.82
N ALA A 23 11.13 -3.85 -6.03
CA ALA A 23 12.11 -4.22 -7.05
C ALA A 23 13.00 -3.02 -7.41
N GLY A 24 12.40 -1.85 -7.67
CA GLY A 24 13.13 -0.62 -7.96
C GLY A 24 14.04 -0.18 -6.81
N LEU A 25 13.57 -0.26 -5.55
CA LEU A 25 14.38 0.04 -4.36
C LEU A 25 15.55 -0.94 -4.18
N SER A 26 15.33 -2.22 -4.51
CA SER A 26 16.39 -3.24 -4.44
C SER A 26 17.48 -2.94 -5.46
N GLU A 27 17.12 -2.64 -6.72
CA GLU A 27 18.07 -2.29 -7.78
C GLU A 27 18.82 -1.00 -7.46
N ALA A 28 18.13 0.07 -7.04
CA ALA A 28 18.74 1.34 -6.68
C ALA A 28 19.74 1.20 -5.53
N GLY A 29 19.49 0.35 -4.56
CA GLY A 29 20.39 0.09 -3.43
C GLY A 29 21.74 -0.53 -3.79
N PHE A 30 21.91 -1.06 -5.02
CA PHE A 30 23.21 -1.53 -5.51
C PHE A 30 24.05 -0.42 -6.17
N VAL A 31 23.41 0.67 -6.63
CA VAL A 31 24.06 1.71 -7.43
C VAL A 31 24.16 3.05 -6.70
N ALA A 32 23.37 3.26 -5.67
CA ALA A 32 23.35 4.47 -4.87
C ALA A 32 23.36 4.12 -3.38
N SER A 33 24.41 4.53 -2.67
CA SER A 33 24.31 4.70 -1.22
C SER A 33 23.96 6.15 -1.00
N SER A 34 22.78 6.48 -0.54
CA SER A 34 22.44 7.87 -0.44
C SER A 34 21.31 8.13 0.55
N ASP A 35 21.31 9.33 1.06
CA ASP A 35 20.24 9.89 1.89
C ASP A 35 18.87 9.79 1.20
N GLU A 36 18.84 9.74 -0.16
CA GLU A 36 17.62 9.57 -0.94
C GLU A 36 17.02 8.16 -0.79
N ILE A 37 17.86 7.11 -0.79
CA ILE A 37 17.38 5.74 -0.55
C ILE A 37 16.84 5.60 0.87
N ASP A 38 17.52 6.17 1.87
CA ASP A 38 17.06 6.17 3.25
C ASP A 38 15.73 6.95 3.38
N THR A 39 15.59 8.05 2.64
CA THR A 39 14.33 8.81 2.58
C THR A 39 13.22 7.96 1.94
N ALA A 40 13.49 7.28 0.85
CA ALA A 40 12.53 6.39 0.21
C ALA A 40 12.10 5.23 1.13
N LEU A 41 13.03 4.64 1.88
CA LEU A 41 12.75 3.59 2.85
C LEU A 41 11.92 4.11 4.03
N ARG A 42 12.19 5.32 4.53
CA ARG A 42 11.35 5.95 5.57
C ARG A 42 9.93 6.23 5.09
N LEU A 43 9.75 6.68 3.84
CA LEU A 43 8.42 6.87 3.25
C LEU A 43 7.66 5.54 3.10
N LEU A 44 8.34 4.49 2.65
CA LEU A 44 7.75 3.15 2.59
C LEU A 44 7.38 2.63 3.98
N HIS A 45 8.26 2.85 4.97
CA HIS A 45 7.99 2.47 6.35
C HIS A 45 6.78 3.22 6.91
N HIS A 46 6.69 4.54 6.69
CA HIS A 46 5.51 5.34 7.07
C HIS A 46 4.22 4.78 6.46
N ALA A 47 4.21 4.56 5.16
CA ALA A 47 3.04 3.98 4.47
C ALA A 47 2.66 2.62 5.08
N HIS A 48 3.65 1.76 5.35
CA HIS A 48 3.42 0.46 5.98
C HIS A 48 2.89 0.58 7.42
N VAL A 49 3.39 1.52 8.23
CA VAL A 49 2.87 1.77 9.60
C VAL A 49 1.41 2.17 9.55
N VAL A 50 1.02 3.05 8.62
CA VAL A 50 -0.40 3.42 8.42
C VAL A 50 -1.23 2.20 8.02
N ASP A 51 -0.76 1.37 7.09
CA ASP A 51 -1.43 0.11 6.75
C ASP A 51 -1.64 -0.76 7.98
N ARG A 52 -0.64 -0.92 8.85
CA ARG A 52 -0.72 -1.72 10.08
C ARG A 52 -1.70 -1.16 11.11
N ILE A 53 -1.78 0.16 11.24
CA ILE A 53 -2.75 0.83 12.11
C ILE A 53 -4.17 0.51 11.64
N PHE A 54 -4.45 0.67 10.35
CA PHE A 54 -5.77 0.38 9.80
C PHE A 54 -6.11 -1.12 9.80
N VAL A 55 -5.14 -2.00 9.57
CA VAL A 55 -5.32 -3.45 9.75
C VAL A 55 -5.76 -3.77 11.18
N ALA A 56 -5.15 -3.15 12.19
CA ALA A 56 -5.55 -3.36 13.58
C ALA A 56 -6.98 -2.87 13.85
N HIS A 57 -7.37 -1.70 13.31
CA HIS A 57 -8.74 -1.21 13.42
C HIS A 57 -9.75 -2.14 12.72
N LEU A 58 -9.43 -2.62 11.52
CA LEU A 58 -10.26 -3.60 10.80
C LEU A 58 -10.43 -4.91 11.59
N GLN A 59 -9.42 -5.32 12.34
CA GLN A 59 -9.45 -6.47 13.27
C GLN A 59 -10.04 -6.14 14.64
N ARG A 60 -10.33 -4.87 14.94
CA ARG A 60 -10.82 -4.38 16.24
C ARG A 60 -9.85 -4.67 17.41
N VAL A 61 -8.56 -4.54 17.14
CA VAL A 61 -7.49 -4.67 18.17
C VAL A 61 -6.66 -3.37 18.24
N GLY A 62 -5.92 -3.22 19.34
CA GLY A 62 -5.01 -2.08 19.49
C GLY A 62 -3.81 -2.20 18.56
N HIS A 63 -3.39 -1.10 17.93
CA HIS A 63 -2.25 -1.08 17.00
C HIS A 63 -0.88 -0.89 17.68
N GLY A 64 -0.84 -0.33 18.88
CA GLY A 64 0.41 -0.13 19.64
C GLY A 64 1.36 0.95 19.11
N TYR A 65 1.02 1.65 18.01
CA TYR A 65 1.83 2.74 17.46
C TYR A 65 1.50 4.07 18.15
N ALA A 66 2.54 4.79 18.59
CA ALA A 66 2.41 6.12 19.18
C ALA A 66 2.58 7.25 18.13
N ALA A 67 3.14 6.92 16.96
CA ALA A 67 3.31 7.82 15.82
C ALA A 67 3.30 7.01 14.52
N THR A 68 3.04 7.68 13.40
CA THR A 68 3.13 7.07 12.05
C THR A 68 4.52 7.20 11.45
N GLU A 69 5.35 8.05 12.02
CA GLU A 69 6.70 8.36 11.56
C GLU A 69 7.73 7.78 12.54
N ALA A 70 8.86 7.36 12.02
CA ALA A 70 10.03 6.94 12.78
C ALA A 70 11.29 7.59 12.18
N ASP A 71 12.26 7.87 13.04
CA ASP A 71 13.53 8.48 12.62
C ASP A 71 14.31 7.55 11.67
N GLU A 72 14.18 6.24 11.85
CA GLU A 72 14.83 5.21 11.04
C GLU A 72 13.82 4.15 10.57
N ALA A 73 14.00 3.67 9.34
CA ALA A 73 13.28 2.52 8.83
C ALA A 73 13.90 1.21 9.36
N PRO A 74 13.14 0.13 9.49
CA PRO A 74 13.71 -1.20 9.75
C PRO A 74 14.68 -1.62 8.65
N PRO A 75 15.52 -2.66 8.89
CA PRO A 75 16.34 -3.25 7.83
C PRO A 75 15.48 -3.54 6.58
N ARG A 76 16.01 -3.18 5.41
CA ARG A 76 15.31 -3.16 4.12
C ARG A 76 14.54 -4.45 3.85
N GLU A 77 15.19 -5.59 3.98
CA GLU A 77 14.60 -6.90 3.70
C GLU A 77 13.45 -7.22 4.67
N ALA A 78 13.57 -6.82 5.92
CA ALA A 78 12.52 -7.00 6.93
C ALA A 78 11.31 -6.11 6.62
N LEU A 79 11.54 -4.85 6.19
CA LEU A 79 10.49 -3.93 5.78
C LEU A 79 9.74 -4.48 4.55
N PHE A 80 10.48 -4.92 3.52
CA PHE A 80 9.89 -5.47 2.29
C PHE A 80 9.01 -6.70 2.57
N GLU A 81 9.50 -7.62 3.40
CA GLU A 81 8.69 -8.79 3.76
C GLU A 81 7.47 -8.39 4.60
N ALA A 82 7.59 -7.42 5.49
CA ALA A 82 6.46 -6.93 6.29
C ALA A 82 5.38 -6.26 5.41
N VAL A 83 5.78 -5.48 4.40
CA VAL A 83 4.86 -4.90 3.41
C VAL A 83 4.11 -6.02 2.67
N ARG A 84 4.83 -7.02 2.12
CA ARG A 84 4.23 -8.16 1.43
C ARG A 84 3.23 -8.92 2.28
N GLN A 85 3.54 -9.15 3.56
CA GLN A 85 2.63 -9.84 4.48
C GLN A 85 1.36 -9.05 4.71
N THR A 86 1.48 -7.73 4.88
CA THR A 86 0.33 -6.85 5.08
C THR A 86 -0.53 -6.77 3.82
N ASP A 87 0.07 -6.69 2.64
CA ASP A 87 -0.65 -6.68 1.37
C ASP A 87 -1.43 -7.99 1.13
N ARG A 88 -0.81 -9.13 1.40
CA ARG A 88 -1.53 -10.43 1.34
C ARG A 88 -2.74 -10.42 2.26
N TRP A 89 -2.57 -9.98 3.51
CA TRP A 89 -3.68 -9.91 4.46
C TRP A 89 -4.80 -8.99 3.96
N LEU A 90 -4.48 -7.80 3.44
CA LEU A 90 -5.46 -6.84 2.93
C LEU A 90 -6.25 -7.39 1.74
N VAL A 91 -5.57 -8.07 0.81
CA VAL A 91 -6.22 -8.72 -0.35
C VAL A 91 -7.16 -9.83 0.11
N ASP A 92 -6.71 -10.70 1.02
CA ASP A 92 -7.52 -11.82 1.53
C ASP A 92 -8.71 -11.31 2.35
N HIS A 93 -8.51 -10.28 3.16
CA HIS A 93 -9.56 -9.63 3.92
C HIS A 93 -10.65 -9.06 3.00
N ALA A 94 -10.27 -8.30 1.98
CA ALA A 94 -11.25 -7.72 1.04
C ALA A 94 -11.97 -8.78 0.20
N ALA A 95 -11.28 -9.85 -0.18
CA ALA A 95 -11.87 -10.96 -0.94
C ALA A 95 -12.87 -11.78 -0.10
N GLY A 96 -12.71 -11.80 1.22
CA GLY A 96 -13.61 -12.49 2.14
C GLY A 96 -14.85 -11.69 2.57
N LEU A 97 -14.97 -10.41 2.19
CA LEU A 97 -16.09 -9.56 2.62
C LEU A 97 -17.43 -10.03 2.02
N VAL A 98 -18.45 -10.18 2.87
CA VAL A 98 -19.85 -10.37 2.45
C VAL A 98 -20.51 -9.03 2.16
N GLU A 99 -21.67 -9.04 1.49
CA GLU A 99 -22.29 -7.87 0.85
C GLU A 99 -22.56 -6.68 1.80
N SER A 100 -22.85 -6.93 3.06
CA SER A 100 -23.16 -5.89 4.06
C SER A 100 -21.95 -5.34 4.80
N GLU A 101 -20.81 -6.04 4.77
CA GLU A 101 -19.63 -5.66 5.58
C GLU A 101 -18.87 -4.41 5.08
N PRO A 102 -18.85 -4.07 3.79
CA PRO A 102 -18.20 -2.84 3.35
C PRO A 102 -18.73 -1.56 4.01
N ASP A 103 -20.04 -1.52 4.32
CA ASP A 103 -20.70 -0.37 4.93
C ASP A 103 -20.65 -0.37 6.46
N GLU A 104 -20.07 -1.41 7.07
CA GLU A 104 -19.97 -1.53 8.53
C GLU A 104 -19.14 -0.38 9.12
N PRO A 105 -19.71 0.44 10.04
CA PRO A 105 -18.96 1.50 10.68
C PRO A 105 -17.96 0.94 11.69
N ILE A 106 -16.71 1.36 11.59
CA ILE A 106 -15.63 0.96 12.48
C ILE A 106 -15.11 2.20 13.19
N PRO A 107 -15.23 2.26 14.53
CA PRO A 107 -14.58 3.31 15.31
C PRO A 107 -13.07 3.08 15.30
N PHE A 108 -12.31 4.16 15.21
CA PHE A 108 -10.86 4.12 15.26
C PHE A 108 -10.29 5.31 16.05
N HIS A 109 -9.01 5.24 16.37
CA HIS A 109 -8.29 6.34 17.00
C HIS A 109 -7.03 6.65 16.19
N PHE A 110 -6.78 7.95 16.04
CA PHE A 110 -5.49 8.44 15.55
C PHE A 110 -4.40 8.25 16.60
N THR A 111 -3.14 8.35 16.18
CA THR A 111 -1.98 8.23 17.10
C THR A 111 -1.93 9.34 18.15
N ASP A 112 -2.59 10.48 17.91
CA ASP A 112 -2.77 11.57 18.89
C ASP A 112 -3.89 11.31 19.92
N GLY A 113 -4.60 10.16 19.79
CA GLY A 113 -5.67 9.75 20.68
C GLY A 113 -7.05 10.30 20.30
N THR A 114 -7.17 11.15 19.28
CA THR A 114 -8.49 11.58 18.81
C THR A 114 -9.22 10.44 18.09
N GLY A 115 -10.54 10.40 18.26
CA GLY A 115 -11.38 9.33 17.72
C GLY A 115 -12.07 9.73 16.42
N GLY A 116 -12.34 8.74 15.58
CA GLY A 116 -13.12 8.86 14.36
C GLY A 116 -13.95 7.62 14.07
N THR A 117 -14.73 7.66 13.00
CA THR A 117 -15.47 6.50 12.48
C THR A 117 -15.38 6.52 10.96
N MET A 118 -15.05 5.38 10.39
CA MET A 118 -15.08 5.14 8.94
C MET A 118 -15.80 3.82 8.69
N SER A 119 -16.42 3.69 7.52
CA SER A 119 -16.84 2.36 7.08
C SER A 119 -15.61 1.50 6.74
N ARG A 120 -15.78 0.18 6.74
CA ARG A 120 -14.73 -0.76 6.32
C ARG A 120 -14.24 -0.44 4.90
N ALA A 121 -15.17 -0.12 3.99
CA ALA A 121 -14.82 0.26 2.62
C ALA A 121 -13.97 1.55 2.57
N GLU A 122 -14.33 2.56 3.36
CA GLU A 122 -13.55 3.81 3.42
C GLU A 122 -12.15 3.58 3.97
N MET A 123 -11.98 2.73 4.99
CA MET A 123 -10.67 2.35 5.50
C MET A 123 -9.81 1.68 4.42
N LEU A 124 -10.37 0.69 3.70
CA LEU A 124 -9.65 -0.01 2.63
C LEU A 124 -9.33 0.93 1.45
N ALA A 125 -10.26 1.80 1.08
CA ALA A 125 -10.03 2.82 0.05
C ALA A 125 -8.97 3.84 0.46
N HIS A 126 -8.95 4.24 1.75
CA HIS A 126 -7.90 5.10 2.30
C HIS A 126 -6.51 4.47 2.12
N LEU A 127 -6.34 3.18 2.43
CA LEU A 127 -5.05 2.49 2.27
C LEU A 127 -4.58 2.45 0.81
N VAL A 128 -5.50 2.28 -0.14
CA VAL A 128 -5.18 2.34 -1.58
C VAL A 128 -4.72 3.74 -1.97
N ALA A 129 -5.44 4.78 -1.55
CA ALA A 129 -5.13 6.17 -1.90
C ALA A 129 -3.84 6.65 -1.22
N HIS A 130 -3.67 6.38 0.08
CA HIS A 130 -2.50 6.74 0.88
C HIS A 130 -1.24 6.04 0.36
N GLY A 131 -1.32 4.73 0.11
CA GLY A 131 -0.23 3.97 -0.50
C GLY A 131 0.17 4.54 -1.87
N GLY A 132 -0.81 4.87 -2.73
CA GLY A 132 -0.55 5.48 -4.04
C GLY A 132 0.14 6.84 -3.95
N TYR A 133 -0.22 7.67 -2.96
CA TYR A 133 0.45 8.94 -2.71
C TYR A 133 1.95 8.75 -2.40
N HIS A 134 2.29 7.89 -1.45
CA HIS A 134 3.69 7.65 -1.07
C HIS A 134 4.49 6.88 -2.11
N ARG A 135 3.89 5.93 -2.84
CA ARG A 135 4.54 5.29 -3.99
C ARG A 135 4.92 6.29 -5.07
N GLY A 136 4.07 7.31 -5.31
CA GLY A 136 4.40 8.42 -6.21
C GLY A 136 5.63 9.21 -5.76
N GLU A 137 5.76 9.50 -4.46
CA GLU A 137 6.92 10.19 -3.89
C GLU A 137 8.20 9.34 -4.03
N ILE A 138 8.14 8.07 -3.67
CA ILE A 138 9.27 7.14 -3.77
C ILE A 138 9.64 6.91 -5.25
N GLY A 139 8.64 6.74 -6.12
CA GLY A 139 8.84 6.58 -7.57
C GLY A 139 9.57 7.75 -8.20
N ARG A 140 9.30 8.99 -7.74
CA ARG A 140 10.04 10.19 -8.15
C ARG A 140 11.51 10.11 -7.73
N ILE A 141 11.80 9.67 -6.49
CA ILE A 141 13.18 9.48 -6.01
C ILE A 141 13.88 8.43 -6.88
N LEU A 142 13.26 7.28 -7.09
CA LEU A 142 13.82 6.20 -7.93
C LEU A 142 14.09 6.68 -9.35
N THR A 143 13.18 7.43 -9.95
CA THR A 143 13.37 7.99 -11.31
C THR A 143 14.59 8.92 -11.37
N GLN A 144 14.82 9.72 -10.33
CA GLN A 144 15.99 10.60 -10.27
C GLN A 144 17.30 9.81 -10.12
N LEU A 145 17.29 8.70 -9.37
CA LEU A 145 18.48 7.89 -9.10
C LEU A 145 18.82 6.94 -10.26
N THR A 146 17.81 6.34 -10.90
CA THR A 146 18.00 5.24 -11.86
C THR A 146 17.60 5.58 -13.29
N GLY A 147 16.88 6.69 -13.49
CA GLY A 147 16.28 7.04 -14.77
C GLY A 147 15.01 6.25 -15.11
N SER A 148 14.54 5.36 -14.21
CA SER A 148 13.36 4.51 -14.42
C SER A 148 12.34 4.71 -13.32
N SER A 149 11.05 4.73 -13.66
CA SER A 149 9.94 4.80 -12.71
C SER A 149 9.31 3.43 -12.53
N PRO A 150 9.03 3.00 -11.28
CA PRO A 150 8.23 1.81 -11.04
C PRO A 150 6.84 1.92 -11.68
N ARG A 151 6.29 0.81 -12.11
CA ARG A 151 4.94 0.76 -12.67
C ARG A 151 3.90 0.87 -11.55
N ASP A 152 2.94 1.80 -11.68
CA ASP A 152 1.88 2.03 -10.69
C ASP A 152 0.61 2.57 -11.33
N THR A 153 0.14 1.95 -12.39
CA THR A 153 -1.15 2.33 -12.98
C THR A 153 -2.13 1.17 -12.94
N LEU A 154 -3.34 1.42 -12.42
CA LEU A 154 -4.40 0.41 -12.39
C LEU A 154 -4.69 -0.15 -13.79
N THR A 155 -4.66 0.68 -14.83
CA THR A 155 -4.85 0.22 -16.21
C THR A 155 -3.74 -0.72 -16.66
N GLY A 156 -2.47 -0.43 -16.30
CA GLY A 156 -1.33 -1.30 -16.57
C GLY A 156 -1.50 -2.66 -15.91
N TYR A 157 -1.79 -2.66 -14.62
CA TYR A 157 -2.07 -3.87 -13.85
C TYR A 157 -3.21 -4.71 -14.48
N LEU A 158 -4.37 -4.10 -14.75
CA LEU A 158 -5.52 -4.82 -15.31
C LEU A 158 -5.21 -5.45 -16.68
N HIS A 159 -4.44 -4.79 -17.53
CA HIS A 159 -4.04 -5.33 -18.81
C HIS A 159 -2.94 -6.38 -18.74
N GLU A 160 -2.23 -6.46 -17.63
CA GLU A 160 -1.26 -7.52 -17.36
C GLU A 160 -1.95 -8.79 -16.85
N VAL A 161 -2.84 -8.65 -15.85
CA VAL A 161 -3.52 -9.82 -15.25
C VAL A 161 -4.70 -10.34 -16.07
N GLU A 162 -5.28 -9.48 -16.92
CA GLU A 162 -6.39 -9.81 -17.84
C GLU A 162 -6.08 -9.30 -19.26
N PRO A 163 -5.15 -9.93 -20.00
CA PRO A 163 -4.72 -9.46 -21.33
C PRO A 163 -5.86 -9.34 -22.36
N SER A 164 -6.94 -10.10 -22.18
CA SER A 164 -8.15 -10.03 -23.02
C SER A 164 -8.88 -8.68 -22.97
N ARG A 165 -8.58 -7.83 -22.00
CA ARG A 165 -9.11 -6.46 -21.92
C ARG A 165 -8.46 -5.53 -22.96
N ARG A 166 -7.31 -5.91 -23.56
CA ARG A 166 -6.69 -5.12 -24.63
C ARG A 166 -7.38 -5.39 -25.95
N VAL A 167 -7.87 -4.33 -26.57
CA VAL A 167 -8.37 -4.37 -27.95
C VAL A 167 -7.24 -3.82 -28.82
N HIS A 168 -6.71 -4.63 -29.74
CA HIS A 168 -5.78 -4.15 -30.74
C HIS A 168 -6.56 -3.29 -31.73
N ALA A 169 -6.06 -2.07 -32.01
CA ALA A 169 -6.59 -1.27 -33.12
C ALA A 169 -6.41 -2.05 -34.42
N ALA A 170 -7.48 -2.14 -35.20
CA ALA A 170 -7.47 -2.77 -36.50
C ALA A 170 -6.67 -1.92 -37.51
#